data_4990bce63e2f11f74949967bac622cdc
#
_entry.id   4990bce63e2f11f74949967bac622cdc
#
_cell.length_a   1.000
_cell.length_b   1.000
_cell.length_c   1.000
_cell.angle_alpha   90.00
_cell.angle_beta   90.00
_cell.angle_gamma   90.00
#
_symmetry.space_group_name_H-M   'P 1'
#
loop_
_entity.id
_entity.type
_entity.pdbx_description
1 polymer ?
#
loop_
_entity_poly.entity_id
_entity_poly.type
_entity_poly.pdbx_seq_one_letter_code
_entity_poly.pdbx_strand_id
1 'polypeptide(L)'
;MALCSSSRLEIAPARSLVIAAGGGRDLVWPHQRVAAELLARSGGRMVHLLLHGGARGADAAIGRAAHQLGWSALVMPAQWQRHGRAAGPIRNRELLEQAVARALALSSPGRQVSVLVLAFPGGAGTASLVQQARRMASRSPVPISVAQVSPSAGLWAASALARC
;
A
#
# COMPACT_ATOMS: atom_id res chain seq x y z
N MET A 1 45.36 20.19 -22.11
CA MET A 1 43.92 20.48 -22.17
C MET A 1 43.18 19.34 -21.53
N ALA A 2 42.77 19.50 -20.29
CA ALA A 2 42.02 18.50 -19.56
C ALA A 2 40.52 18.71 -19.83
N LEU A 3 39.89 17.74 -20.49
CA LEU A 3 38.43 17.69 -20.68
C LEU A 3 37.82 17.37 -19.33
N CYS A 4 37.17 18.35 -18.73
CA CYS A 4 36.36 18.21 -17.55
C CYS A 4 35.11 17.42 -17.95
N SER A 5 35.08 16.10 -17.65
CA SER A 5 33.91 15.28 -17.74
C SER A 5 32.92 15.76 -16.67
N SER A 6 31.96 16.56 -17.09
CA SER A 6 30.76 16.87 -16.27
C SER A 6 29.99 15.59 -16.04
N SER A 7 30.23 14.94 -14.92
CA SER A 7 29.37 13.87 -14.41
C SER A 7 28.02 14.48 -14.18
N ARG A 8 27.09 14.28 -15.13
CA ARG A 8 25.68 14.51 -14.93
C ARG A 8 25.26 13.60 -13.78
N LEU A 9 25.04 14.19 -12.61
CA LEU A 9 24.30 13.52 -11.54
C LEU A 9 22.92 13.22 -12.11
N GLU A 10 22.73 11.99 -12.58
CA GLU A 10 21.39 11.47 -12.87
C GLU A 10 20.66 11.39 -11.54
N ILE A 11 19.89 12.43 -11.24
CA ILE A 11 18.94 12.40 -10.13
C ILE A 11 17.93 11.32 -10.52
N ALA A 12 18.02 10.17 -9.84
CA ALA A 12 17.03 9.11 -10.01
C ALA A 12 15.64 9.71 -9.84
N PRO A 13 14.69 9.40 -10.75
CA PRO A 13 13.35 9.99 -10.69
C PRO A 13 12.75 9.76 -9.31
N ALA A 14 12.21 10.82 -8.72
CA ALA A 14 11.58 10.75 -7.41
C ALA A 14 10.47 9.69 -7.48
N ARG A 15 10.70 8.58 -6.81
CA ARG A 15 9.74 7.46 -6.75
C ARG A 15 8.70 7.79 -5.70
N SER A 16 7.45 7.80 -6.09
CA SER A 16 6.32 7.99 -5.19
C SER A 16 5.32 6.84 -5.33
N LEU A 17 4.41 6.74 -4.38
CA LEU A 17 3.54 5.58 -4.21
C LEU A 17 2.06 5.94 -4.19
N VAL A 18 1.27 5.03 -4.74
CA VAL A 18 -0.11 4.76 -4.34
C VAL A 18 -0.11 3.41 -3.63
N ILE A 19 -0.70 3.33 -2.45
CA ILE A 19 -0.75 2.09 -1.66
C ILE A 19 -2.15 1.50 -1.72
N ALA A 20 -2.24 0.20 -2.01
CA ALA A 20 -3.45 -0.59 -1.86
C ALA A 20 -3.23 -1.58 -0.70
N ALA A 21 -3.97 -1.43 0.39
CA ALA A 21 -3.74 -2.19 1.61
C ALA A 21 -4.99 -2.95 2.05
N GLY A 22 -4.79 -4.13 2.61
CA GLY A 22 -5.86 -4.95 3.17
C GLY A 22 -5.32 -6.04 4.07
N GLY A 23 -6.22 -6.71 4.81
CA GLY A 23 -5.86 -7.77 5.73
C GLY A 23 -7.08 -8.44 6.35
N GLY A 24 -6.85 -9.24 7.38
CA GLY A 24 -7.87 -10.02 8.06
C GLY A 24 -8.86 -9.18 8.86
N ARG A 25 -10.13 -9.57 8.84
CA ARG A 25 -11.19 -8.91 9.61
C ARG A 25 -11.05 -9.09 11.12
N ASP A 26 -10.30 -10.10 11.53
CA ASP A 26 -10.07 -10.44 12.94
C ASP A 26 -8.69 -10.01 13.44
N LEU A 27 -7.96 -9.21 12.64
CA LEU A 27 -6.68 -8.66 13.05
C LEU A 27 -6.89 -7.59 14.12
N VAL A 28 -6.30 -7.81 15.30
CA VAL A 28 -6.42 -6.93 16.47
C VAL A 28 -5.15 -6.11 16.73
N TRP A 29 -4.42 -5.78 15.69
CA TRP A 29 -3.24 -4.95 15.83
C TRP A 29 -3.60 -3.50 16.14
N PRO A 30 -2.88 -2.85 17.07
CA PRO A 30 -3.03 -1.42 17.27
C PRO A 30 -2.61 -0.66 16.01
N HIS A 31 -3.30 0.44 15.72
CA HIS A 31 -3.02 1.23 14.51
C HIS A 31 -1.61 1.81 14.49
N GLN A 32 -0.97 2.01 15.65
CA GLN A 32 0.44 2.44 15.73
C GLN A 32 1.39 1.39 15.12
N ARG A 33 1.13 0.11 15.38
CA ARG A 33 1.89 -0.98 14.75
C ARG A 33 1.67 -1.01 13.23
N VAL A 34 0.43 -0.83 12.79
CA VAL A 34 0.10 -0.76 11.37
C VAL A 34 0.78 0.45 10.72
N ALA A 35 0.79 1.61 11.38
CA ALA A 35 1.49 2.80 10.91
C ALA A 35 3.00 2.57 10.75
N ALA A 36 3.63 1.89 11.71
CA ALA A 36 5.05 1.54 11.63
C ALA A 36 5.36 0.64 10.42
N GLU A 37 4.52 -0.36 10.15
CA GLU A 37 4.66 -1.22 8.97
C GLU A 37 4.44 -0.45 7.65
N LEU A 38 3.44 0.44 7.61
CA LEU A 38 3.18 1.30 6.45
C LEU A 38 4.39 2.20 6.15
N LEU A 39 4.97 2.84 7.16
CA LEU A 39 6.17 3.66 7.02
C LEU A 39 7.38 2.84 6.57
N ALA A 40 7.64 1.70 7.22
CA ALA A 40 8.76 0.84 6.87
C ALA A 40 8.69 0.37 5.41
N ARG A 41 7.49 -0.02 4.94
CA ARG A 41 7.30 -0.51 3.56
C ARG A 41 7.27 0.60 2.53
N SER A 42 6.87 1.82 2.89
CA SER A 42 6.97 2.97 2.00
C SER A 42 8.42 3.36 1.71
N GLY A 43 9.35 3.03 2.62
CA GLY A 43 10.78 3.27 2.42
C GLY A 43 11.11 4.73 2.19
N GLY A 44 10.46 5.65 2.89
CA GLY A 44 10.66 7.10 2.75
C GLY A 44 10.12 7.72 1.45
N ARG A 45 9.45 6.94 0.62
CA ARG A 45 8.82 7.45 -0.61
C ARG A 45 7.57 8.24 -0.28
N MET A 46 7.28 9.27 -1.08
CA MET A 46 6.04 10.02 -0.94
C MET A 46 4.83 9.13 -1.24
N VAL A 47 3.87 9.08 -0.32
CA VAL A 47 2.60 8.37 -0.51
C VAL A 47 1.52 9.38 -0.88
N HIS A 48 1.00 9.29 -2.11
CA HIS A 48 -0.04 10.17 -2.60
C HIS A 48 -1.43 9.76 -2.12
N LEU A 49 -1.68 8.47 -2.04
CA LEU A 49 -2.98 7.92 -1.70
C LEU A 49 -2.82 6.51 -1.15
N LEU A 50 -3.60 6.19 -0.13
CA LEU A 50 -3.77 4.84 0.38
C LEU A 50 -5.22 4.40 0.16
N LEU A 51 -5.43 3.23 -0.44
CA LEU A 51 -6.74 2.64 -0.66
C LEU A 51 -6.92 1.41 0.24
N HIS A 52 -8.10 1.28 0.86
CA HIS A 52 -8.44 0.10 1.66
C HIS A 52 -9.93 -0.20 1.61
N GLY A 53 -10.33 -1.39 2.09
CA GLY A 53 -11.70 -1.86 1.94
C GLY A 53 -12.69 -1.40 3.00
N GLY A 54 -12.26 -0.74 4.04
CA GLY A 54 -13.13 -0.24 5.10
C GLY A 54 -13.77 -1.33 5.98
N ALA A 55 -13.32 -2.58 5.90
CA ALA A 55 -13.81 -3.64 6.77
C ALA A 55 -13.28 -3.48 8.21
N ARG A 56 -13.88 -4.23 9.16
CA ARG A 56 -13.33 -4.32 10.51
C ARG A 56 -11.92 -4.96 10.50
N GLY A 57 -11.22 -4.89 11.61
CA GLY A 57 -9.90 -5.51 11.76
C GLY A 57 -8.80 -4.72 11.05
N ALA A 58 -8.07 -5.35 10.15
CA ALA A 58 -6.95 -4.75 9.45
C ALA A 58 -7.30 -3.43 8.75
N ASP A 59 -8.37 -3.41 7.96
CA ASP A 59 -8.74 -2.22 7.19
C ASP A 59 -9.08 -1.02 8.10
N ALA A 60 -9.75 -1.27 9.22
CA ALA A 60 -10.03 -0.23 10.21
C ALA A 60 -8.74 0.31 10.85
N ALA A 61 -7.79 -0.57 11.16
CA ALA A 61 -6.49 -0.16 11.68
C ALA A 61 -5.65 0.58 10.63
N ILE A 62 -5.69 0.16 9.37
CA ILE A 62 -5.05 0.82 8.23
C ILE A 62 -5.58 2.24 8.05
N GLY A 63 -6.90 2.42 8.08
CA GLY A 63 -7.52 3.75 7.96
C GLY A 63 -7.08 4.70 9.08
N ARG A 64 -7.08 4.24 10.34
CA ARG A 64 -6.58 5.02 11.48
C ARG A 64 -5.08 5.33 11.37
N ALA A 65 -4.29 4.37 10.91
CA ALA A 65 -2.87 4.55 10.70
C ALA A 65 -2.57 5.60 9.61
N ALA A 66 -3.30 5.54 8.48
CA ALA A 66 -3.18 6.53 7.41
C ALA A 66 -3.51 7.94 7.90
N HIS A 67 -4.58 8.09 8.70
CA HIS A 67 -4.94 9.36 9.32
C HIS A 67 -3.83 9.87 10.25
N GLN A 68 -3.27 9.00 11.10
CA GLN A 68 -2.17 9.36 11.99
C GLN A 68 -0.92 9.82 11.22
N LEU A 69 -0.65 9.22 10.07
CA LEU A 69 0.47 9.56 9.20
C LEU A 69 0.22 10.81 8.32
N GLY A 70 -0.97 11.38 8.37
CA GLY A 70 -1.36 12.49 7.51
C GLY A 70 -1.52 12.11 6.04
N TRP A 71 -1.73 10.82 5.75
CA TRP A 71 -1.91 10.34 4.39
C TRP A 71 -3.36 10.39 3.96
N SER A 72 -3.60 10.80 2.72
CA SER A 72 -4.94 10.69 2.11
C SER A 72 -5.34 9.23 1.99
N ALA A 73 -6.56 8.90 2.39
CA ALA A 73 -7.11 7.56 2.29
C ALA A 73 -8.42 7.52 1.51
N LEU A 74 -8.58 6.50 0.69
CA LEU A 74 -9.82 6.19 -0.03
C LEU A 74 -10.36 4.85 0.45
N VAL A 75 -11.59 4.87 0.94
CA VAL A 75 -12.29 3.67 1.40
C VAL A 75 -13.15 3.11 0.28
N MET A 76 -12.98 1.84 -0.03
CA MET A 76 -13.75 1.13 -1.07
C MET A 76 -14.45 -0.10 -0.48
N PRO A 77 -15.64 0.04 0.10
CA PRO A 77 -16.35 -1.06 0.74
C PRO A 77 -16.87 -2.07 -0.27
N ALA A 78 -16.87 -3.35 0.12
CA ALA A 78 -17.47 -4.41 -0.69
C ALA A 78 -19.00 -4.32 -0.67
N GLN A 79 -19.63 -4.53 -1.84
CA GLN A 79 -21.08 -4.46 -2.00
C GLN A 79 -21.72 -5.85 -1.75
N TRP A 80 -21.75 -6.27 -0.48
CA TRP A 80 -22.23 -7.59 -0.07
C TRP A 80 -23.68 -7.87 -0.47
N GLN A 81 -24.56 -6.87 -0.38
CA GLN A 81 -25.97 -7.02 -0.76
C GLN A 81 -26.13 -7.30 -2.26
N ARG A 82 -25.24 -6.74 -3.09
CA ARG A 82 -25.29 -6.88 -4.55
C ARG A 82 -24.60 -8.16 -5.04
N HIS A 83 -23.49 -8.54 -4.44
CA HIS A 83 -22.60 -9.57 -4.98
C HIS A 83 -22.41 -10.79 -4.06
N GLY A 84 -23.05 -10.81 -2.88
CA GLY A 84 -22.92 -11.91 -1.95
C GLY A 84 -21.46 -12.28 -1.68
N ARG A 85 -21.13 -13.55 -1.73
CA ARG A 85 -19.76 -14.05 -1.47
C ARG A 85 -18.70 -13.53 -2.45
N ALA A 86 -19.09 -13.13 -3.64
CA ALA A 86 -18.19 -12.58 -4.65
C ALA A 86 -17.80 -11.12 -4.37
N ALA A 87 -18.50 -10.42 -3.47
CA ALA A 87 -18.27 -9.00 -3.19
C ALA A 87 -16.84 -8.68 -2.77
N GLY A 88 -16.21 -9.54 -1.95
CA GLY A 88 -14.82 -9.38 -1.52
C GLY A 88 -13.82 -9.42 -2.67
N PRO A 89 -13.79 -10.50 -3.44
CA PRO A 89 -12.93 -10.59 -4.64
C PRO A 89 -13.18 -9.50 -5.68
N ILE A 90 -14.42 -9.12 -5.93
CA ILE A 90 -14.77 -8.02 -6.84
C ILE A 90 -14.17 -6.71 -6.32
N ARG A 91 -14.42 -6.37 -5.05
CA ARG A 91 -13.86 -5.17 -4.42
C ARG A 91 -12.33 -5.15 -4.50
N ASN A 92 -11.66 -6.27 -4.25
CA ASN A 92 -10.20 -6.34 -4.34
C ASN A 92 -9.70 -5.98 -5.74
N ARG A 93 -10.37 -6.47 -6.78
CA ARG A 93 -10.05 -6.10 -8.17
C ARG A 93 -10.25 -4.62 -8.42
N GLU A 94 -11.41 -4.07 -8.04
CA GLU A 94 -11.74 -2.67 -8.22
C GLU A 94 -10.74 -1.76 -7.47
N LEU A 95 -10.34 -2.16 -6.26
CA LEU A 95 -9.35 -1.45 -5.46
C LEU A 95 -7.99 -1.40 -6.14
N LEU A 96 -7.55 -2.50 -6.73
CA LEU A 96 -6.29 -2.57 -7.49
C LEU A 96 -6.37 -1.75 -8.80
N GLU A 97 -7.48 -1.84 -9.54
CA GLU A 97 -7.72 -1.05 -10.75
C GLU A 97 -7.69 0.44 -10.44
N GLN A 98 -8.32 0.88 -9.36
CA GLN A 98 -8.27 2.26 -8.89
C GLN A 98 -6.86 2.70 -8.50
N ALA A 99 -6.11 1.85 -7.79
CA ALA A 99 -4.73 2.16 -7.43
C ALA A 99 -3.85 2.39 -8.66
N VAL A 100 -3.97 1.51 -9.67
CA VAL A 100 -3.25 1.63 -10.95
C VAL A 100 -3.67 2.89 -11.69
N ALA A 101 -4.96 3.18 -11.81
CA ALA A 101 -5.46 4.37 -12.49
C ALA A 101 -4.95 5.66 -11.83
N ARG A 102 -4.93 5.71 -10.49
CA ARG A 102 -4.40 6.85 -9.74
C ARG A 102 -2.89 7.00 -9.92
N ALA A 103 -2.14 5.92 -9.84
CA ALA A 103 -0.69 5.95 -10.07
C ALA A 103 -0.36 6.41 -11.48
N LEU A 104 -1.08 5.92 -12.49
CA LEU A 104 -0.90 6.33 -13.89
C LEU A 104 -1.20 7.81 -14.08
N ALA A 105 -2.30 8.32 -13.54
CA ALA A 105 -2.69 9.72 -13.64
C ALA A 105 -1.70 10.68 -12.95
N LEU A 106 -1.02 10.22 -11.90
CA LEU A 106 -0.02 10.98 -11.15
C LEU A 106 1.39 10.88 -11.76
N SER A 107 1.62 9.94 -12.65
CA SER A 107 2.91 9.77 -13.34
C SER A 107 3.10 10.81 -14.43
N SER A 108 4.34 11.25 -14.61
CA SER A 108 4.74 12.17 -15.69
C SER A 108 6.21 11.90 -16.05
N PRO A 109 6.70 12.43 -17.18
CA PRO A 109 8.14 12.36 -17.49
C PRO A 109 8.98 12.86 -16.31
N GLY A 110 9.92 12.03 -15.84
CA GLY A 110 10.77 12.34 -14.67
C GLY A 110 10.13 12.07 -13.31
N ARG A 111 8.85 11.71 -13.24
CA ARG A 111 8.17 11.32 -11.99
C ARG A 111 7.39 10.04 -12.19
N GLN A 112 7.95 8.93 -11.76
CA GLN A 112 7.27 7.64 -11.77
C GLN A 112 6.52 7.40 -10.46
N VAL A 113 5.22 7.12 -10.55
CA VAL A 113 4.40 6.67 -9.43
C VAL A 113 4.15 5.18 -9.59
N SER A 114 4.42 4.40 -8.56
CA SER A 114 4.19 2.97 -8.53
C SER A 114 3.11 2.59 -7.53
N VAL A 115 2.54 1.40 -7.70
CA VAL A 115 1.59 0.82 -6.75
C VAL A 115 2.32 -0.12 -5.82
N LEU A 116 2.12 0.07 -4.51
CA LEU A 116 2.54 -0.87 -3.49
C LEU A 116 1.30 -1.55 -2.89
N VAL A 117 1.21 -2.86 -3.05
CA VAL A 117 0.15 -3.65 -2.43
C VAL A 117 0.66 -4.22 -1.12
N LEU A 118 0.00 -3.87 -0.01
CA LEU A 118 0.35 -4.32 1.33
C LEU A 118 -0.72 -5.25 1.88
N ALA A 119 -0.35 -6.49 2.10
CA ALA A 119 -1.22 -7.50 2.69
C ALA A 119 -0.82 -7.74 4.16
N PHE A 120 -1.64 -7.28 5.07
CA PHE A 120 -1.52 -7.58 6.49
C PHE A 120 -2.03 -9.01 6.78
N PRO A 121 -1.69 -9.61 7.94
CA PRO A 121 -2.13 -10.96 8.25
C PRO A 121 -3.64 -11.12 8.08
N GLY A 122 -4.05 -12.19 7.39
CA GLY A 122 -5.46 -12.46 7.11
C GLY A 122 -5.66 -13.79 6.40
N GLY A 123 -6.91 -14.09 6.09
CA GLY A 123 -7.35 -15.34 5.47
C GLY A 123 -7.51 -15.27 3.95
N ALA A 124 -8.52 -15.98 3.43
CA ALA A 124 -8.77 -16.14 2.00
C ALA A 124 -8.96 -14.81 1.24
N GLY A 125 -9.60 -13.80 1.87
CA GLY A 125 -9.78 -12.48 1.26
C GLY A 125 -8.47 -11.76 1.01
N THR A 126 -7.54 -11.86 1.96
CA THR A 126 -6.19 -11.29 1.84
C THR A 126 -5.36 -12.05 0.80
N ALA A 127 -5.45 -13.37 0.79
CA ALA A 127 -4.80 -14.20 -0.23
C ALA A 127 -5.31 -13.85 -1.65
N SER A 128 -6.60 -13.62 -1.80
CA SER A 128 -7.21 -13.15 -3.05
C SER A 128 -6.65 -11.81 -3.51
N LEU A 129 -6.47 -10.84 -2.60
CA LEU A 129 -5.87 -9.54 -2.93
C LEU A 129 -4.44 -9.71 -3.47
N VAL A 130 -3.62 -10.50 -2.79
CA VAL A 130 -2.23 -10.78 -3.19
C VAL A 130 -2.17 -11.46 -4.56
N GLN A 131 -3.00 -12.49 -4.78
CA GLN A 131 -3.04 -13.22 -6.04
C GLN A 131 -3.46 -12.33 -7.20
N GLN A 132 -4.49 -11.51 -7.03
CA GLN A 132 -4.96 -10.57 -8.04
C GLN A 132 -3.90 -9.51 -8.36
N ALA A 133 -3.23 -8.97 -7.34
CA ALA A 133 -2.16 -7.99 -7.52
C ALA A 133 -1.00 -8.56 -8.33
N ARG A 134 -0.56 -9.79 -8.02
CA ARG A 134 0.51 -10.47 -8.77
C ARG A 134 0.13 -10.71 -10.24
N ARG A 135 -1.11 -11.11 -10.50
CA ARG A 135 -1.60 -11.27 -11.88
C ARG A 135 -1.68 -9.95 -12.63
N MET A 136 -2.09 -8.88 -11.95
CA MET A 136 -2.19 -7.55 -12.54
C MET A 136 -0.81 -6.96 -12.85
N ALA A 137 0.20 -7.23 -12.03
CA ALA A 137 1.54 -6.68 -12.16
C ALA A 137 2.18 -6.96 -13.53
N SER A 138 1.91 -8.12 -14.14
CA SER A 138 2.45 -8.50 -15.46
C SER A 138 1.85 -7.72 -16.63
N ARG A 139 0.73 -7.03 -16.42
CA ARG A 139 -0.04 -6.32 -17.48
C ARG A 139 -0.24 -4.84 -17.16
N SER A 140 0.22 -4.39 -16.00
CA SER A 140 -0.01 -3.03 -15.52
C SER A 140 0.86 -2.01 -16.26
N PRO A 141 0.31 -0.84 -16.64
CA PRO A 141 1.08 0.26 -17.21
C PRO A 141 2.00 0.95 -16.20
N VAL A 142 1.82 0.69 -14.90
CA VAL A 142 2.68 1.19 -13.83
C VAL A 142 3.26 0.03 -13.03
N PRO A 143 4.45 0.18 -12.42
CA PRO A 143 5.01 -0.89 -11.59
C PRO A 143 4.12 -1.21 -10.39
N ILE A 144 3.86 -2.48 -10.15
CA ILE A 144 3.16 -2.99 -8.97
C ILE A 144 4.12 -3.88 -8.19
N SER A 145 4.33 -3.56 -6.93
CA SER A 145 5.03 -4.41 -5.98
C SER A 145 4.07 -4.92 -4.91
N VAL A 146 4.28 -6.15 -4.46
CA VAL A 146 3.43 -6.79 -3.46
C VAL A 146 4.29 -7.19 -2.26
N ALA A 147 3.92 -6.72 -1.09
CA ALA A 147 4.55 -7.08 0.17
C ALA A 147 3.52 -7.65 1.15
N GLN A 148 3.89 -8.76 1.79
CA GLN A 148 3.09 -9.36 2.84
C GLN A 148 3.74 -9.05 4.19
N VAL A 149 2.94 -8.59 5.13
CA VAL A 149 3.39 -8.31 6.49
C VAL A 149 3.25 -9.60 7.30
N SER A 150 4.37 -10.09 7.84
CA SER A 150 4.35 -11.28 8.68
C SER A 150 3.76 -10.99 10.06
N PRO A 151 2.98 -11.91 10.66
CA PRO A 151 2.51 -11.79 12.04
C PRO A 151 3.63 -11.60 13.05
N SER A 152 4.79 -12.21 12.79
CA SER A 152 6.01 -12.14 13.61
C SER A 152 6.97 -11.02 13.19
N ALA A 153 6.67 -10.27 12.13
CA ALA A 153 7.49 -9.15 11.70
C ALA A 153 7.46 -8.05 12.77
N GLY A 154 8.57 -7.96 13.46
CA GLY A 154 8.81 -6.96 14.50
C GLY A 154 8.32 -7.38 15.87
N LEU A 155 9.23 -7.86 16.71
CA LEU A 155 9.26 -7.36 18.08
C LEU A 155 9.25 -5.84 17.95
N TRP A 156 8.05 -5.26 17.95
CA TRP A 156 7.88 -3.83 18.05
C TRP A 156 8.50 -3.44 19.40
N ALA A 157 9.73 -2.99 19.31
CA ALA A 157 10.44 -2.50 20.47
C ALA A 157 9.69 -1.26 20.95
N ALA A 158 8.88 -1.42 21.98
CA ALA A 158 8.31 -0.34 22.77
C ALA A 158 9.40 0.59 23.37
N SER A 159 10.67 0.32 23.09
CA SER A 159 11.82 1.06 23.62
C SER A 159 12.26 2.27 22.77
N ALA A 160 11.59 2.58 21.66
CA ALA A 160 11.93 3.76 20.86
C ALA A 160 11.21 5.05 21.32
N LEU A 161 10.23 4.97 22.22
CA LEU A 161 9.49 6.15 22.75
C LEU A 161 9.84 6.52 24.19
N ALA A 162 10.85 5.91 24.78
CA ALA A 162 11.27 6.17 26.15
C ALA A 162 12.58 6.97 26.25
N ARG A 163 12.92 7.79 25.24
CA ARG A 163 14.02 8.76 25.34
C ARG A 163 13.64 10.06 24.61
N CYS A 164 12.85 10.85 25.30
CA CYS A 164 12.85 12.31 25.30
C CYS A 164 12.39 12.75 26.67
#